data_1b4513cfa3b22353c5fb44e53909ce5b
#
_entry.id   1b4513cfa3b22353c5fb44e53909ce5b
#
_cell.length_a   1.000
_cell.length_b   1.000
_cell.length_c   1.000
_cell.angle_alpha   90.00
_cell.angle_beta   90.00
_cell.angle_gamma   90.00
#
_symmetry.space_group_name_H-M   'P 1'
#
loop_
_entity.id
_entity.type
_entity.pdbx_description
1 polymer ?
#
loop_
_entity_poly.entity_id
_entity_poly.type
_entity_poly.pdbx_seq_one_letter_code
_entity_poly.pdbx_strand_id
1 'polypeptide(L)'
;MLKQVGDGVWVRQSGWVWSNSTVVRTDDGLVLVDPGISGAELGALADEVDRLGVPVVAGFSTHPHFDHLLWHSRFGDVPRYATAGCARVATEGREQAQVMAVETAEDVPVELVALVSPLPAGGGPVPGEIIEHDGHAVGHAAVLLADHGVLLVGDMLSDVLIPMLDVGRPGQLDAYEAALGRLEEAVRRVDVVVPGHGAVAERAEVAARLTADRAYLEALRRREEPVDVRMEQDWMMGPHQRNLQALLD
;
A
#
# COMPACT_ATOMS: atom_id res chain seq x y z
N MET A 1 17.77 0.42 -3.36
CA MET A 1 18.53 -0.11 -2.19
C MET A 1 17.66 0.04 -0.95
N LEU A 2 17.59 -0.99 -0.09
CA LEU A 2 16.89 -0.95 1.20
C LEU A 2 17.46 0.16 2.10
N LYS A 3 16.58 1.02 2.58
CA LYS A 3 16.87 2.10 3.52
C LYS A 3 16.14 1.81 4.82
N GLN A 4 16.87 1.78 5.93
CA GLN A 4 16.25 1.57 7.24
C GLN A 4 15.45 2.82 7.64
N VAL A 5 14.21 2.62 8.08
CA VAL A 5 13.26 3.67 8.47
C VAL A 5 12.78 3.52 9.92
N GLY A 6 13.02 2.36 10.52
CA GLY A 6 12.75 2.04 11.91
C GLY A 6 13.65 0.88 12.35
N ASP A 7 13.68 0.55 13.64
CA ASP A 7 14.43 -0.62 14.09
C ASP A 7 13.81 -1.89 13.49
N GLY A 8 14.60 -2.66 12.72
CA GLY A 8 14.11 -3.84 12.01
C GLY A 8 13.12 -3.56 10.86
N VAL A 9 13.00 -2.32 10.38
CA VAL A 9 12.11 -1.96 9.27
C VAL A 9 12.91 -1.24 8.18
N TRP A 10 12.83 -1.75 6.95
CA TRP A 10 13.49 -1.18 5.78
C TRP A 10 12.48 -0.97 4.65
N VAL A 11 12.71 0.06 3.85
CA VAL A 11 11.94 0.40 2.67
C VAL A 11 12.84 0.44 1.45
N ARG A 12 12.39 -0.14 0.34
CA ARG A 12 12.94 0.05 -0.99
C ARG A 12 11.91 0.76 -1.86
N GLN A 13 12.27 1.90 -2.39
CA GLN A 13 11.42 2.65 -3.31
C GLN A 13 11.73 2.28 -4.77
N SER A 14 10.69 2.03 -5.54
CA SER A 14 10.72 1.83 -6.99
C SER A 14 10.89 3.14 -7.75
N GLY A 15 11.41 3.04 -8.98
CA GLY A 15 11.35 4.14 -9.95
C GLY A 15 9.96 4.33 -10.57
N TRP A 16 9.08 3.34 -10.46
CA TRP A 16 7.70 3.40 -10.98
C TRP A 16 6.77 3.99 -9.91
N VAL A 17 6.27 5.18 -10.17
CA VAL A 17 5.31 5.92 -9.30
C VAL A 17 5.71 5.91 -7.83
N TRP A 18 7.04 5.87 -7.56
CA TRP A 18 7.62 5.84 -6.20
C TRP A 18 6.99 4.80 -5.27
N SER A 19 6.62 3.62 -5.82
CA SER A 19 6.06 2.51 -5.04
C SER A 19 7.06 2.02 -3.98
N ASN A 20 6.57 1.71 -2.79
CA ASN A 20 7.38 1.32 -1.64
C ASN A 20 7.18 -0.16 -1.28
N SER A 21 8.25 -0.93 -1.36
CA SER A 21 8.33 -2.28 -0.78
C SER A 21 8.91 -2.21 0.62
N THR A 22 8.25 -2.81 1.60
CA THR A 22 8.73 -2.80 2.99
C THR A 22 9.18 -4.19 3.44
N VAL A 23 10.29 -4.24 4.18
CA VAL A 23 10.82 -5.45 4.84
C VAL A 23 10.75 -5.22 6.34
N VAL A 24 10.09 -6.11 7.07
CA VAL A 24 9.96 -6.05 8.52
C VAL A 24 10.60 -7.28 9.15
N ARG A 25 11.49 -7.08 10.10
CA ARG A 25 12.08 -8.15 10.91
C ARG A 25 11.15 -8.51 12.06
N THR A 26 10.93 -9.80 12.24
CA THR A 26 10.21 -10.39 13.37
C THR A 26 11.12 -11.40 14.06
N ASP A 27 10.66 -11.97 15.17
CA ASP A 27 11.40 -13.05 15.87
C ASP A 27 11.53 -14.30 15.01
N ASP A 28 10.56 -14.57 14.13
CA ASP A 28 10.53 -15.76 13.27
C ASP A 28 11.28 -15.58 11.93
N GLY A 29 11.54 -14.34 11.49
CA GLY A 29 12.15 -14.04 10.20
C GLY A 29 11.77 -12.69 9.63
N LEU A 30 11.74 -12.57 8.30
CA LEU A 30 11.35 -11.36 7.59
C LEU A 30 9.94 -11.49 7.02
N VAL A 31 9.15 -10.44 7.16
CA VAL A 31 7.87 -10.27 6.46
C VAL A 31 8.03 -9.20 5.40
N LEU A 32 7.64 -9.50 4.17
CA LEU A 32 7.63 -8.54 3.06
C LEU A 32 6.23 -7.94 2.91
N VAL A 33 6.14 -6.61 2.87
CA VAL A 33 4.89 -5.89 2.63
C VAL A 33 4.97 -5.19 1.29
N ASP A 34 4.01 -5.47 0.42
CA ASP A 34 3.85 -4.89 -0.92
C ASP A 34 5.15 -4.94 -1.76
N PRO A 35 5.76 -6.10 -2.00
CA PRO A 35 7.04 -6.16 -2.69
C PRO A 35 6.93 -5.85 -4.18
N GLY A 36 7.81 -5.01 -4.68
CA GLY A 36 8.27 -4.84 -6.04
C GLY A 36 7.34 -4.19 -7.03
N ILE A 37 7.78 -3.99 -8.25
CA ILE A 37 6.97 -3.63 -9.42
C ILE A 37 7.38 -4.48 -10.62
N SER A 38 8.66 -4.47 -11.02
CA SER A 38 9.18 -5.29 -12.13
C SER A 38 9.91 -6.53 -11.61
N GLY A 39 10.10 -7.53 -12.46
CA GLY A 39 10.91 -8.69 -12.12
C GLY A 39 12.35 -8.31 -11.76
N ALA A 40 12.92 -7.32 -12.45
CA ALA A 40 14.24 -6.79 -12.14
C ALA A 40 14.30 -6.14 -10.75
N GLU A 41 13.27 -5.36 -10.36
CA GLU A 41 13.20 -4.74 -9.02
C GLU A 41 12.95 -5.76 -7.93
N LEU A 42 12.08 -6.75 -8.17
CA LEU A 42 11.85 -7.88 -7.28
C LEU A 42 13.12 -8.71 -7.06
N GLY A 43 13.88 -8.99 -8.14
CA GLY A 43 15.18 -9.66 -8.06
C GLY A 43 16.20 -8.86 -7.25
N ALA A 44 16.28 -7.55 -7.47
CA ALA A 44 17.16 -6.66 -6.71
C ALA A 44 16.74 -6.57 -5.23
N LEU A 45 15.44 -6.56 -4.92
CA LEU A 45 14.94 -6.64 -3.56
C LEU A 45 15.35 -7.97 -2.90
N ALA A 46 15.27 -9.10 -3.64
CA ALA A 46 15.68 -10.39 -3.14
C ALA A 46 17.18 -10.42 -2.81
N ASP A 47 18.05 -9.82 -3.66
CA ASP A 47 19.48 -9.69 -3.37
C ASP A 47 19.75 -8.91 -2.07
N GLU A 48 18.93 -7.91 -1.78
CA GLU A 48 19.08 -7.08 -0.58
C GLU A 48 18.54 -7.79 0.66
N VAL A 49 17.43 -8.51 0.54
CA VAL A 49 16.84 -9.35 1.59
C VAL A 49 17.83 -10.48 1.98
N ASP A 50 18.46 -11.16 1.00
CA ASP A 50 19.45 -12.19 1.25
C ASP A 50 20.63 -11.69 2.10
N ARG A 51 21.05 -10.41 1.89
CA ARG A 51 22.13 -9.80 2.67
C ARG A 51 21.76 -9.53 4.13
N LEU A 52 20.47 -9.50 4.48
CA LEU A 52 20.04 -9.40 5.88
C LEU A 52 20.31 -10.71 6.66
N GLY A 53 20.55 -11.82 5.95
CA GLY A 53 20.92 -13.10 6.55
C GLY A 53 19.82 -13.76 7.37
N VAL A 54 18.57 -13.38 7.14
CA VAL A 54 17.38 -13.89 7.86
C VAL A 54 16.36 -14.33 6.82
N PRO A 55 15.73 -15.52 6.97
CA PRO A 55 14.78 -16.03 5.99
C PRO A 55 13.50 -15.21 5.94
N VAL A 56 12.88 -15.09 4.76
CA VAL A 56 11.50 -14.61 4.61
C VAL A 56 10.57 -15.71 5.13
N VAL A 57 9.59 -15.33 5.93
CA VAL A 57 8.60 -16.24 6.54
C VAL A 57 7.17 -15.96 6.09
N ALA A 58 6.90 -14.75 5.59
CA ALA A 58 5.59 -14.40 5.04
C ALA A 58 5.65 -13.17 4.12
N GLY A 59 4.59 -12.99 3.33
CA GLY A 59 4.25 -11.74 2.68
C GLY A 59 2.94 -11.17 3.21
N PHE A 60 2.76 -9.86 3.07
CA PHE A 60 1.50 -9.17 3.31
C PHE A 60 1.23 -8.16 2.19
N SER A 61 -0.02 -8.11 1.72
CA SER A 61 -0.49 -7.11 0.76
C SER A 61 -1.48 -6.19 1.44
N THR A 62 -1.23 -4.88 1.37
CA THR A 62 -2.07 -3.86 2.03
C THR A 62 -3.43 -3.74 1.37
N HIS A 63 -3.52 -3.92 0.06
CA HIS A 63 -4.77 -3.79 -0.69
C HIS A 63 -4.72 -4.51 -2.06
N PRO A 64 -5.87 -4.69 -2.77
CA PRO A 64 -5.95 -5.58 -3.92
C PRO A 64 -5.53 -4.96 -5.27
N HIS A 65 -4.77 -3.86 -5.32
CA HIS A 65 -4.22 -3.37 -6.57
C HIS A 65 -3.01 -4.20 -6.99
N PHE A 66 -2.81 -4.35 -8.31
CA PHE A 66 -1.85 -5.29 -8.87
C PHE A 66 -0.43 -5.08 -8.38
N ASP A 67 -0.01 -3.83 -8.22
CA ASP A 67 1.33 -3.42 -7.82
C ASP A 67 1.65 -3.68 -6.32
N HIS A 68 0.63 -4.04 -5.53
CA HIS A 68 0.76 -4.51 -4.15
C HIS A 68 0.56 -6.03 -4.01
N LEU A 69 0.32 -6.73 -5.13
CA LEU A 69 0.03 -8.17 -5.16
C LEU A 69 1.15 -8.98 -5.85
N LEU A 70 2.33 -8.40 -5.99
CA LEU A 70 3.46 -9.02 -6.68
C LEU A 70 4.27 -9.92 -5.74
N TRP A 71 5.03 -10.85 -6.33
CA TRP A 71 5.92 -11.75 -5.61
C TRP A 71 7.03 -12.25 -6.52
N HIS A 72 8.13 -12.72 -5.91
CA HIS A 72 9.21 -13.39 -6.63
C HIS A 72 9.59 -14.71 -5.95
N SER A 73 9.89 -15.75 -6.73
CA SER A 73 10.21 -17.09 -6.23
C SER A 73 11.40 -17.12 -5.26
N ARG A 74 12.35 -16.19 -5.38
CA ARG A 74 13.49 -16.06 -4.47
C ARG A 74 13.11 -15.68 -3.04
N PHE A 75 11.93 -15.12 -2.81
CA PHE A 75 11.43 -14.89 -1.45
C PHE A 75 10.95 -16.16 -0.75
N GLY A 76 10.95 -17.29 -1.47
CA GLY A 76 10.53 -18.60 -0.97
C GLY A 76 9.04 -18.88 -1.22
N ASP A 77 8.71 -20.16 -1.03
CA ASP A 77 7.32 -20.65 -1.02
C ASP A 77 6.75 -20.50 0.39
N VAL A 78 6.47 -19.27 0.76
CA VAL A 78 5.94 -18.89 2.06
C VAL A 78 4.52 -18.33 1.93
N PRO A 79 3.70 -18.37 3.00
CA PRO A 79 2.35 -17.83 2.95
C PRO A 79 2.37 -16.32 2.68
N ARG A 80 1.42 -15.88 1.85
CA ARG A 80 1.18 -14.47 1.54
C ARG A 80 -0.23 -14.13 1.98
N TYR A 81 -0.34 -13.09 2.78
CA TYR A 81 -1.57 -12.72 3.44
C TYR A 81 -2.08 -11.35 2.99
N ALA A 82 -3.36 -11.15 3.20
CA ALA A 82 -4.06 -9.88 3.12
C ALA A 82 -5.27 -9.92 4.07
N THR A 83 -6.00 -8.83 4.22
CA THR A 83 -7.32 -8.88 4.87
C THR A 83 -8.26 -9.80 4.10
N ALA A 84 -9.33 -10.26 4.73
CA ALA A 84 -10.30 -11.11 4.06
C ALA A 84 -10.95 -10.43 2.84
N GLY A 85 -11.23 -9.13 2.95
CA GLY A 85 -11.75 -8.30 1.86
C GLY A 85 -10.77 -8.21 0.69
N CYS A 86 -9.53 -7.87 0.97
CA CYS A 86 -8.46 -7.79 -0.02
C CYS A 86 -8.21 -9.14 -0.71
N ALA A 87 -8.05 -10.22 0.05
CA ALA A 87 -7.80 -11.56 -0.52
C ALA A 87 -8.92 -12.04 -1.44
N ARG A 88 -10.18 -11.75 -1.09
CA ARG A 88 -11.33 -12.05 -1.94
C ARG A 88 -11.25 -11.27 -3.26
N VAL A 89 -11.07 -9.96 -3.21
CA VAL A 89 -10.99 -9.12 -4.42
C VAL A 89 -9.79 -9.51 -5.28
N ALA A 90 -8.62 -9.76 -4.67
CA ALA A 90 -7.43 -10.22 -5.38
C ALA A 90 -7.66 -11.56 -6.09
N THR A 91 -8.41 -12.49 -5.46
CA THR A 91 -8.75 -13.78 -6.08
C THR A 91 -9.71 -13.61 -7.24
N GLU A 92 -10.79 -12.83 -7.06
CA GLU A 92 -11.80 -12.56 -8.08
C GLU A 92 -11.22 -11.79 -9.27
N GLY A 93 -10.31 -10.82 -9.02
CA GLY A 93 -9.67 -9.95 -10.02
C GLY A 93 -8.30 -10.43 -10.51
N ARG A 94 -7.88 -11.66 -10.20
CA ARG A 94 -6.51 -12.12 -10.45
C ARG A 94 -6.06 -12.00 -11.91
N GLU A 95 -6.90 -12.40 -12.84
CA GLU A 95 -6.59 -12.33 -14.28
C GLU A 95 -6.34 -10.87 -14.71
N GLN A 96 -7.18 -9.94 -14.26
CA GLN A 96 -7.00 -8.52 -14.52
C GLN A 96 -5.71 -7.97 -13.89
N ALA A 97 -5.40 -8.36 -12.66
CA ALA A 97 -4.15 -7.98 -11.99
C ALA A 97 -2.91 -8.49 -12.75
N GLN A 98 -2.96 -9.72 -13.28
CA GLN A 98 -1.91 -10.29 -14.11
C GLN A 98 -1.70 -9.51 -15.41
N VAL A 99 -2.79 -9.14 -16.10
CA VAL A 99 -2.72 -8.31 -17.30
C VAL A 99 -2.07 -6.96 -17.00
N MET A 100 -2.53 -6.25 -15.96
CA MET A 100 -1.97 -4.95 -15.58
C MET A 100 -0.48 -5.06 -15.19
N ALA A 101 -0.09 -6.12 -14.50
CA ALA A 101 1.30 -6.36 -14.12
C ALA A 101 2.21 -6.51 -15.35
N VAL A 102 1.80 -7.30 -16.36
CA VAL A 102 2.57 -7.51 -17.60
C VAL A 102 2.58 -6.23 -18.48
N GLU A 103 1.49 -5.49 -18.53
CA GLU A 103 1.44 -4.19 -19.23
C GLU A 103 2.38 -3.15 -18.59
N THR A 104 2.60 -3.25 -17.27
CA THR A 104 3.51 -2.35 -16.54
C THR A 104 4.97 -2.76 -16.70
N ALA A 105 5.27 -4.08 -16.62
CA ALA A 105 6.63 -4.60 -16.77
C ALA A 105 6.59 -6.05 -17.29
N GLU A 106 7.18 -6.29 -18.48
CA GLU A 106 7.17 -7.59 -19.16
C GLU A 106 7.86 -8.73 -18.38
N ASP A 107 8.77 -8.39 -17.48
CA ASP A 107 9.58 -9.36 -16.70
C ASP A 107 8.95 -9.78 -15.37
N VAL A 108 7.70 -9.40 -15.11
CA VAL A 108 6.98 -9.78 -13.87
C VAL A 108 6.72 -11.28 -13.85
N PRO A 109 6.98 -11.98 -12.72
CA PRO A 109 6.56 -13.38 -12.51
C PRO A 109 5.03 -13.48 -12.40
N VAL A 110 4.36 -13.45 -13.55
CA VAL A 110 2.89 -13.31 -13.66
C VAL A 110 2.11 -14.42 -12.95
N GLU A 111 2.68 -15.63 -12.91
CA GLU A 111 2.09 -16.79 -12.22
C GLU A 111 1.99 -16.59 -10.70
N LEU A 112 2.82 -15.68 -10.13
CA LEU A 112 2.86 -15.38 -8.71
C LEU A 112 2.01 -14.18 -8.31
N VAL A 113 1.44 -13.45 -9.27
CA VAL A 113 0.61 -12.26 -9.02
C VAL A 113 -0.70 -12.65 -8.35
N ALA A 114 -1.11 -11.88 -7.35
CA ALA A 114 -2.39 -12.00 -6.62
C ALA A 114 -2.64 -13.37 -5.96
N LEU A 115 -1.58 -14.08 -5.59
CA LEU A 115 -1.68 -15.30 -4.79
C LEU A 115 -1.60 -14.96 -3.30
N VAL A 116 -2.66 -14.43 -2.75
CA VAL A 116 -2.77 -14.06 -1.33
C VAL A 116 -3.93 -14.80 -0.66
N SER A 117 -3.80 -15.05 0.63
CA SER A 117 -4.81 -15.71 1.45
C SER A 117 -5.27 -14.77 2.57
N PRO A 118 -6.50 -14.93 3.10
CA PRO A 118 -6.92 -14.18 4.27
C PRO A 118 -5.98 -14.42 5.46
N LEU A 119 -5.68 -13.36 6.22
CA LEU A 119 -4.99 -13.50 7.49
C LEU A 119 -5.74 -14.49 8.39
N PRO A 120 -5.02 -15.41 9.04
CA PRO A 120 -5.64 -16.31 10.02
C PRO A 120 -6.18 -15.55 11.23
N ALA A 121 -7.15 -16.13 11.91
CA ALA A 121 -7.62 -15.60 13.19
C ALA A 121 -6.44 -15.46 14.15
N GLY A 122 -6.21 -14.25 14.68
CA GLY A 122 -5.06 -13.94 15.53
C GLY A 122 -3.86 -13.31 14.81
N GLY A 123 -3.99 -12.95 13.51
CA GLY A 123 -3.00 -12.13 12.78
C GLY A 123 -1.89 -12.92 12.07
N GLY A 124 -1.61 -14.16 12.45
CA GLY A 124 -0.52 -14.96 11.85
C GLY A 124 0.88 -14.33 12.05
N PRO A 125 1.81 -14.53 11.10
CA PRO A 125 3.19 -14.03 11.21
C PRO A 125 3.35 -12.55 10.83
N VAL A 126 2.27 -11.86 10.42
CA VAL A 126 2.33 -10.43 10.08
C VAL A 126 2.43 -9.63 11.38
N PRO A 127 3.49 -8.83 11.56
CA PRO A 127 3.72 -8.11 12.80
C PRO A 127 2.77 -6.92 12.96
N GLY A 128 2.54 -6.52 14.21
CA GLY A 128 1.81 -5.31 14.54
C GLY A 128 0.28 -5.44 14.51
N GLU A 129 -0.38 -4.29 14.53
CA GLU A 129 -1.84 -4.17 14.49
C GLU A 129 -2.30 -3.88 13.07
N ILE A 130 -3.23 -4.68 12.57
CA ILE A 130 -3.84 -4.47 11.26
C ILE A 130 -5.05 -3.54 11.41
N ILE A 131 -4.98 -2.40 10.76
CA ILE A 131 -6.05 -1.39 10.74
C ILE A 131 -6.77 -1.49 9.39
N GLU A 132 -7.77 -2.38 9.32
CA GLU A 132 -8.55 -2.61 8.11
C GLU A 132 -9.56 -1.49 7.87
N HIS A 133 -9.70 -1.05 6.62
CA HIS A 133 -10.69 -0.06 6.16
C HIS A 133 -10.96 -0.20 4.66
N ASP A 134 -12.01 0.50 4.18
CA ASP A 134 -12.41 0.50 2.77
C ASP A 134 -12.24 1.91 2.13
N GLY A 135 -11.28 2.70 2.59
CA GLY A 135 -11.14 4.09 2.11
C GLY A 135 -10.66 4.20 0.68
N HIS A 136 -9.64 3.42 0.32
CA HIS A 136 -9.02 3.43 -1.01
C HIS A 136 -9.48 2.23 -1.85
N ALA A 137 -9.59 1.07 -1.22
CA ALA A 137 -10.02 -0.18 -1.84
C ALA A 137 -10.66 -1.10 -0.80
N VAL A 138 -11.43 -2.10 -1.26
CA VAL A 138 -12.04 -3.10 -0.38
C VAL A 138 -10.99 -3.85 0.42
N GLY A 139 -11.13 -3.84 1.74
CA GLY A 139 -10.23 -4.56 2.64
C GLY A 139 -8.80 -3.99 2.64
N HIS A 140 -8.63 -2.72 2.28
CA HIS A 140 -7.36 -2.03 2.46
C HIS A 140 -6.96 -2.03 3.93
N ALA A 141 -5.69 -2.19 4.21
CA ALA A 141 -5.16 -2.22 5.56
C ALA A 141 -3.90 -1.37 5.73
N ALA A 142 -3.84 -0.66 6.85
CA ALA A 142 -2.57 -0.18 7.35
C ALA A 142 -1.99 -1.19 8.35
N VAL A 143 -0.66 -1.21 8.49
CA VAL A 143 0.07 -2.04 9.45
C VAL A 143 0.78 -1.14 10.46
N LEU A 144 0.29 -1.14 11.69
CA LEU A 144 0.87 -0.35 12.78
C LEU A 144 1.93 -1.16 13.50
N LEU A 145 3.18 -0.83 13.26
CA LEU A 145 4.37 -1.41 13.88
C LEU A 145 4.82 -0.53 15.05
N ALA A 146 4.01 -0.45 16.12
CA ALA A 146 4.21 0.48 17.22
C ALA A 146 5.58 0.32 17.92
N ASP A 147 6.04 -0.92 18.11
CA ASP A 147 7.33 -1.22 18.74
C ASP A 147 8.53 -0.81 17.86
N HIS A 148 8.30 -0.64 16.56
CA HIS A 148 9.29 -0.15 15.59
C HIS A 148 9.14 1.35 15.29
N GLY A 149 8.12 2.02 15.83
CA GLY A 149 7.80 3.42 15.56
C GLY A 149 7.36 3.71 14.14
N VAL A 150 6.83 2.72 13.40
CA VAL A 150 6.49 2.82 11.96
C VAL A 150 5.03 2.45 11.69
N LEU A 151 4.37 3.20 10.81
CA LEU A 151 3.04 2.89 10.27
C LEU A 151 3.13 2.75 8.75
N LEU A 152 2.76 1.58 8.21
CA LEU A 152 2.60 1.34 6.78
C LEU A 152 1.15 1.61 6.42
N VAL A 153 0.87 2.51 5.47
CA VAL A 153 -0.50 2.99 5.22
C VAL A 153 -1.08 2.60 3.85
N GLY A 154 -0.36 1.76 3.08
CA GLY A 154 -0.76 1.48 1.70
C GLY A 154 -0.95 2.78 0.91
N ASP A 155 -1.91 2.83 -0.01
CA ASP A 155 -2.11 3.98 -0.90
C ASP A 155 -2.90 5.12 -0.27
N MET A 156 -2.52 5.45 0.95
CA MET A 156 -3.06 6.59 1.67
C MET A 156 -1.93 7.48 2.20
N LEU A 157 -2.23 8.75 2.48
CA LEU A 157 -1.29 9.73 3.03
C LEU A 157 -0.03 9.91 2.15
N SER A 158 -0.18 9.79 0.84
CA SER A 158 0.88 9.98 -0.14
C SER A 158 1.14 11.47 -0.39
N ASP A 159 2.40 11.81 -0.69
CA ASP A 159 2.79 13.13 -1.20
C ASP A 159 2.74 13.22 -2.73
N VAL A 160 2.52 12.10 -3.41
CA VAL A 160 2.46 12.02 -4.87
C VAL A 160 1.10 11.61 -5.42
N LEU A 161 0.29 10.86 -4.65
CA LEU A 161 -1.07 10.45 -5.02
C LEU A 161 -2.12 11.32 -4.31
N ILE A 162 -3.11 11.82 -5.06
CA ILE A 162 -4.36 12.31 -4.47
C ILE A 162 -5.15 11.15 -3.86
N PRO A 163 -6.12 11.38 -2.96
CA PRO A 163 -7.08 10.36 -2.56
C PRO A 163 -7.71 9.70 -3.78
N MET A 164 -7.51 8.39 -3.97
CA MET A 164 -8.12 7.62 -5.04
C MET A 164 -9.27 6.79 -4.47
N LEU A 165 -10.48 7.07 -4.96
CA LEU A 165 -11.70 6.41 -4.52
C LEU A 165 -11.90 5.08 -5.28
N ASP A 166 -12.49 4.11 -4.62
CA ASP A 166 -12.90 2.84 -5.23
C ASP A 166 -14.19 3.05 -6.05
N VAL A 167 -14.02 3.31 -7.34
CA VAL A 167 -15.11 3.66 -8.26
C VAL A 167 -16.12 2.51 -8.35
N GLY A 168 -17.42 2.83 -8.38
CA GLY A 168 -18.50 1.84 -8.49
C GLY A 168 -19.03 1.35 -7.13
N ARG A 169 -18.55 1.93 -6.01
CA ARG A 169 -19.10 1.65 -4.68
C ARG A 169 -19.72 2.91 -4.07
N PRO A 170 -20.92 2.82 -3.50
CA PRO A 170 -21.55 3.96 -2.86
C PRO A 170 -20.81 4.35 -1.56
N GLY A 171 -20.84 5.64 -1.21
CA GLY A 171 -20.32 6.13 0.07
C GLY A 171 -18.79 6.21 0.18
N GLN A 172 -18.07 6.22 -0.94
CA GLN A 172 -16.61 6.20 -0.96
C GLN A 172 -15.96 7.41 -0.29
N LEU A 173 -16.52 8.61 -0.43
CA LEU A 173 -16.01 9.80 0.28
C LEU A 173 -16.05 9.62 1.80
N ASP A 174 -17.15 9.07 2.32
CA ASP A 174 -17.32 8.87 3.76
C ASP A 174 -16.41 7.71 4.27
N ALA A 175 -16.26 6.67 3.46
CA ALA A 175 -15.34 5.57 3.77
C ALA A 175 -13.87 6.04 3.82
N TYR A 176 -13.46 6.88 2.86
CA TYR A 176 -12.10 7.44 2.84
C TYR A 176 -11.87 8.38 4.03
N GLU A 177 -12.82 9.27 4.34
CA GLU A 177 -12.73 10.17 5.50
C GLU A 177 -12.65 9.38 6.83
N ALA A 178 -13.45 8.31 6.97
CA ALA A 178 -13.39 7.44 8.14
C ALA A 178 -12.03 6.72 8.25
N ALA A 179 -11.43 6.32 7.12
CA ALA A 179 -10.09 5.75 7.09
C ALA A 179 -9.04 6.77 7.52
N LEU A 180 -9.10 8.02 7.01
CA LEU A 180 -8.20 9.09 7.46
C LEU A 180 -8.27 9.31 8.97
N GLY A 181 -9.47 9.26 9.57
CA GLY A 181 -9.65 9.37 11.02
C GLY A 181 -8.93 8.24 11.79
N ARG A 182 -9.03 6.98 11.32
CA ARG A 182 -8.32 5.83 11.92
C ARG A 182 -6.80 5.96 11.79
N LEU A 183 -6.33 6.39 10.61
CA LEU A 183 -4.90 6.58 10.37
C LEU A 183 -4.33 7.73 11.21
N GLU A 184 -5.07 8.83 11.38
CA GLU A 184 -4.67 9.94 12.25
C GLU A 184 -4.45 9.50 13.71
N GLU A 185 -5.31 8.60 14.23
CA GLU A 185 -5.11 8.01 15.57
C GLU A 185 -3.86 7.14 15.61
N ALA A 186 -3.61 6.32 14.58
CA ALA A 186 -2.44 5.46 14.50
C ALA A 186 -1.12 6.26 14.38
N VAL A 187 -1.13 7.34 13.62
CA VAL A 187 0.03 8.26 13.44
C VAL A 187 0.54 8.80 14.78
N ARG A 188 -0.32 9.00 15.78
CA ARG A 188 0.10 9.47 17.10
C ARG A 188 0.98 8.48 17.86
N ARG A 189 1.00 7.21 17.44
CA ARG A 189 1.71 6.09 18.09
C ARG A 189 3.05 5.76 17.44
N VAL A 190 3.43 6.49 16.36
CA VAL A 190 4.64 6.22 15.57
C VAL A 190 5.40 7.51 15.27
N ASP A 191 6.63 7.39 14.80
CA ASP A 191 7.46 8.51 14.36
C ASP A 191 7.56 8.61 12.85
N VAL A 192 7.39 7.47 12.15
CA VAL A 192 7.55 7.35 10.70
C VAL A 192 6.30 6.74 10.06
N VAL A 193 5.90 7.28 8.91
CA VAL A 193 4.81 6.76 8.08
C VAL A 193 5.35 6.41 6.69
N VAL A 194 5.03 5.22 6.23
CA VAL A 194 5.41 4.70 4.91
C VAL A 194 4.14 4.56 4.05
N PRO A 195 3.93 5.41 3.05
CA PRO A 195 2.85 5.22 2.08
C PRO A 195 3.19 4.12 1.08
N GLY A 196 2.19 3.58 0.38
CA GLY A 196 2.41 2.66 -0.75
C GLY A 196 3.19 3.34 -1.87
N HIS A 197 2.91 4.61 -2.13
CA HIS A 197 3.62 5.44 -3.11
C HIS A 197 4.05 6.77 -2.50
N GLY A 198 5.25 7.24 -2.86
CA GLY A 198 5.78 8.52 -2.46
C GLY A 198 6.83 8.43 -1.35
N ALA A 199 7.18 9.58 -0.77
CA ALA A 199 8.24 9.66 0.21
C ALA A 199 7.80 9.12 1.58
N VAL A 200 8.69 8.38 2.24
CA VAL A 200 8.59 8.09 3.68
C VAL A 200 8.57 9.42 4.44
N ALA A 201 7.63 9.57 5.37
CA ALA A 201 7.39 10.82 6.08
C ALA A 201 7.63 10.68 7.58
N GLU A 202 8.18 11.71 8.20
CA GLU A 202 8.13 11.89 9.64
C GLU A 202 6.72 12.35 10.06
N ARG A 203 6.31 12.06 11.30
CA ARG A 203 4.98 12.39 11.84
C ARG A 203 4.57 13.86 11.59
N ALA A 204 5.51 14.80 11.68
CA ALA A 204 5.23 16.22 11.46
C ALA A 204 4.78 16.53 10.01
N GLU A 205 5.30 15.80 9.03
CA GLU A 205 4.93 15.97 7.61
C GLU A 205 3.58 15.36 7.28
N VAL A 206 3.20 14.29 8.00
CA VAL A 206 1.92 13.58 7.81
C VAL A 206 0.72 14.48 8.09
N ALA A 207 0.82 15.43 9.02
CA ALA A 207 -0.26 16.39 9.31
C ALA A 207 -0.63 17.23 8.06
N ALA A 208 0.36 17.62 7.26
CA ALA A 208 0.13 18.33 6.00
C ALA A 208 -0.56 17.42 4.96
N ARG A 209 -0.16 16.15 4.87
CA ARG A 209 -0.78 15.17 3.96
C ARG A 209 -2.24 14.89 4.34
N LEU A 210 -2.54 14.68 5.63
CA LEU A 210 -3.90 14.55 6.14
C LEU A 210 -4.76 15.77 5.79
N THR A 211 -4.20 16.98 5.93
CA THR A 211 -4.89 18.22 5.60
C THR A 211 -5.18 18.30 4.10
N ALA A 212 -4.20 17.96 3.26
CA ALA A 212 -4.37 17.97 1.80
C ALA A 212 -5.41 16.95 1.35
N ASP A 213 -5.38 15.72 1.89
CA ASP A 213 -6.34 14.66 1.57
C ASP A 213 -7.77 15.10 1.92
N ARG A 214 -7.98 15.65 3.12
CA ARG A 214 -9.30 16.16 3.53
C ARG A 214 -9.76 17.32 2.68
N ALA A 215 -8.87 18.26 2.34
CA ALA A 215 -9.21 19.38 1.47
C ALA A 215 -9.65 18.91 0.08
N TYR A 216 -8.95 17.91 -0.48
CA TYR A 216 -9.30 17.29 -1.75
C TYR A 216 -10.70 16.62 -1.69
N LEU A 217 -10.97 15.80 -0.68
CA LEU A 217 -12.26 15.13 -0.51
C LEU A 217 -13.40 16.13 -0.31
N GLU A 218 -13.17 17.20 0.43
CA GLU A 218 -14.16 18.26 0.66
C GLU A 218 -14.48 19.03 -0.63
N ALA A 219 -13.48 19.31 -1.47
CA ALA A 219 -13.71 19.93 -2.79
C ALA A 219 -14.58 19.00 -3.67
N LEU A 220 -14.28 17.70 -3.70
CA LEU A 220 -15.10 16.71 -4.41
C LEU A 220 -16.54 16.70 -3.87
N ARG A 221 -16.74 16.72 -2.55
CA ARG A 221 -18.06 16.73 -1.90
C ARG A 221 -18.88 17.95 -2.29
N ARG A 222 -18.23 19.11 -2.44
CA ARG A 222 -18.85 20.36 -2.90
C ARG A 222 -18.98 20.46 -4.41
N ARG A 223 -18.44 19.51 -5.16
CA ARG A 223 -18.34 19.58 -6.63
C ARG A 223 -17.55 20.81 -7.10
N GLU A 224 -16.52 21.17 -6.35
CA GLU A 224 -15.57 22.22 -6.65
C GLU A 224 -14.28 21.62 -7.22
N GLU A 225 -13.53 22.38 -8.02
CA GLU A 225 -12.21 21.95 -8.50
C GLU A 225 -11.22 21.94 -7.34
N PRO A 226 -10.57 20.79 -7.02
CA PRO A 226 -9.59 20.74 -5.96
C PRO A 226 -8.35 21.56 -6.29
N VAL A 227 -7.82 22.28 -5.30
CA VAL A 227 -6.50 22.93 -5.38
C VAL A 227 -5.52 22.04 -4.65
N ASP A 228 -4.76 21.25 -5.42
CA ASP A 228 -3.82 20.26 -4.87
C ASP A 228 -2.58 20.19 -5.76
N VAL A 229 -1.40 20.40 -5.18
CA VAL A 229 -0.10 20.40 -5.89
C VAL A 229 0.19 19.05 -6.57
N ARG A 230 -0.34 17.95 -6.05
CA ARG A 230 -0.19 16.61 -6.66
C ARG A 230 -0.84 16.53 -8.04
N MET A 231 -1.85 17.37 -8.31
CA MET A 231 -2.53 17.45 -9.61
C MET A 231 -1.71 18.17 -10.70
N GLU A 232 -0.61 18.81 -10.35
CA GLU A 232 0.34 19.38 -11.34
C GLU A 232 1.04 18.29 -12.17
N GLN A 233 0.95 17.03 -11.75
CA GLN A 233 1.46 15.90 -12.52
C GLN A 233 0.42 15.46 -13.56
N ASP A 234 0.77 15.50 -14.84
CA ASP A 234 -0.14 15.20 -15.96
C ASP A 234 -0.89 13.87 -15.83
N TRP A 235 -0.22 12.84 -15.31
CA TRP A 235 -0.82 11.51 -15.13
C TRP A 235 -1.86 11.45 -13.99
N MET A 236 -1.88 12.42 -13.08
CA MET A 236 -2.84 12.49 -11.98
C MET A 236 -4.25 12.91 -12.45
N MET A 237 -4.36 13.51 -13.64
CA MET A 237 -5.67 13.86 -14.21
C MET A 237 -6.57 12.64 -14.45
N GLY A 238 -5.99 11.50 -14.82
CA GLY A 238 -6.74 10.25 -14.98
C GLY A 238 -7.40 9.77 -13.67
N PRO A 239 -6.65 9.61 -12.57
CA PRO A 239 -7.20 9.34 -11.24
C PRO A 239 -8.26 10.35 -10.79
N HIS A 240 -8.01 11.65 -10.98
CA HIS A 240 -8.99 12.69 -10.64
C HIS A 240 -10.31 12.55 -11.41
N GLN A 241 -10.26 12.31 -12.72
CA GLN A 241 -11.45 12.08 -13.52
C GLN A 241 -12.23 10.84 -13.06
N ARG A 242 -11.55 9.76 -12.68
CA ARG A 242 -12.21 8.58 -12.08
C ARG A 242 -12.91 8.91 -10.78
N ASN A 243 -12.29 9.71 -9.91
CA ASN A 243 -12.93 10.18 -8.68
C ASN A 243 -14.19 10.98 -8.95
N LEU A 244 -14.18 11.89 -9.96
CA LEU A 244 -15.37 12.66 -10.34
C LEU A 244 -16.48 11.75 -10.87
N GLN A 245 -16.15 10.70 -11.62
CA GLN A 245 -17.12 9.73 -12.10
C GLN A 245 -17.75 8.94 -10.94
N ALA A 246 -16.98 8.58 -9.93
CA ALA A 246 -17.48 7.88 -8.74
C ALA A 246 -18.54 8.69 -7.95
N LEU A 247 -18.65 10.01 -8.20
CA LEU A 247 -19.65 10.89 -7.55
C LEU A 247 -20.94 11.03 -8.38
N LEU A 248 -20.98 10.47 -9.57
CA LEU A 248 -22.17 10.54 -10.46
C LEU A 248 -23.03 9.28 -10.34
N ASP A 249 -22.46 8.19 -9.82
CA ASP A 249 -23.12 6.91 -9.56
C ASP A 249 -23.66 6.83 -8.12
#